data_cfa33d2f268e73fc0fdbf9f8528d547c
#
_entry.id   cfa33d2f268e73fc0fdbf9f8528d547c
#
_cell.length_a   1.000
_cell.length_b   1.000
_cell.length_c   1.000
_cell.angle_alpha   90.00
_cell.angle_beta   90.00
_cell.angle_gamma   90.00
#
_symmetry.space_group_name_H-M   'P 1'
#
loop_
_entity.id
_entity.type
_entity.pdbx_description
1 polymer ?
#
loop_
_entity_poly.entity_id
_entity_poly.type
_entity_poly.pdbx_seq_one_letter_code
_entity_poly.pdbx_strand_id
1 'polypeptide(L)'
;MSKQQKLLPEDQSFAREVIEVPVAEELKESFLAYSLSVITARAIPDVRDGLKPVQRRILYSMLRMGIRPDTPYRKSARVVGDTMGRYHPHGDAAIYDALARMGQPFSRGMTLIDPQGNFGSLDDPPAASRYTECRLTAAAMAM
;
A
#
# COMPACT_ATOMS: atom_id res chain seq x y z
N MET A 1 21.06 -16.23 -45.97
CA MET A 1 20.01 -17.17 -45.49
C MET A 1 20.40 -17.59 -44.07
N SER A 2 19.86 -16.93 -43.09
CA SER A 2 20.16 -17.21 -41.67
C SER A 2 19.26 -18.37 -41.23
N LYS A 3 19.88 -19.49 -40.81
CA LYS A 3 19.17 -20.61 -40.18
C LYS A 3 18.67 -20.14 -38.80
N GLN A 4 17.37 -19.91 -38.68
CA GLN A 4 16.72 -19.79 -37.38
C GLN A 4 16.89 -21.11 -36.65
N GLN A 5 17.58 -21.09 -35.54
CA GLN A 5 17.78 -22.21 -34.64
C GLN A 5 16.46 -22.46 -33.91
N LYS A 6 15.81 -23.58 -34.22
CA LYS A 6 14.62 -24.07 -33.50
C LYS A 6 15.01 -24.33 -32.06
N LEU A 7 14.53 -23.52 -31.12
CA LEU A 7 14.93 -23.51 -29.72
C LEU A 7 14.36 -24.68 -28.88
N LEU A 8 13.39 -25.43 -29.40
CA LEU A 8 12.81 -26.61 -28.73
C LEU A 8 12.57 -27.75 -29.70
N PRO A 9 12.82 -29.02 -29.31
CA PRO A 9 12.42 -30.20 -30.07
C PRO A 9 10.90 -30.26 -30.19
N GLU A 10 10.38 -30.66 -31.34
CA GLU A 10 8.94 -30.76 -31.63
C GLU A 10 8.13 -31.59 -30.64
N ASP A 11 8.80 -32.48 -29.90
CA ASP A 11 8.19 -33.43 -28.96
C ASP A 11 7.99 -32.91 -27.53
N GLN A 12 8.34 -31.62 -27.25
CA GLN A 12 8.23 -31.00 -25.90
C GLN A 12 7.38 -29.72 -25.89
N SER A 13 6.45 -29.56 -26.81
CA SER A 13 5.50 -28.46 -26.75
C SER A 13 4.48 -28.72 -25.64
N PHE A 14 4.63 -28.05 -24.51
CA PHE A 14 3.65 -28.01 -23.42
C PHE A 14 2.41 -27.19 -23.74
N ALA A 15 2.42 -26.47 -24.88
CA ALA A 15 1.34 -25.62 -25.32
C ALA A 15 0.58 -26.29 -26.49
N ARG A 16 -0.74 -26.21 -26.44
CA ARG A 16 -1.63 -26.72 -27.52
C ARG A 16 -1.51 -25.90 -28.79
N GLU A 17 -1.18 -24.61 -28.62
CA GLU A 17 -1.00 -23.64 -29.70
C GLU A 17 0.09 -22.64 -29.29
N VAL A 18 0.94 -22.27 -30.20
CA VAL A 18 1.98 -21.23 -30.01
C VAL A 18 1.66 -20.07 -30.94
N ILE A 19 1.33 -18.92 -30.36
CA ILE A 19 1.06 -17.69 -31.10
C ILE A 19 2.29 -16.78 -30.97
N GLU A 20 2.84 -16.34 -32.09
CA GLU A 20 3.92 -15.35 -32.10
C GLU A 20 3.32 -13.96 -31.89
N VAL A 21 3.70 -13.30 -30.79
CA VAL A 21 3.29 -11.92 -30.48
C VAL A 21 4.54 -11.03 -30.50
N PRO A 22 4.53 -9.88 -31.18
CA PRO A 22 5.62 -8.92 -31.13
C PRO A 22 5.83 -8.45 -29.68
N VAL A 23 7.08 -8.53 -29.20
CA VAL A 23 7.44 -8.13 -27.82
C VAL A 23 6.98 -6.70 -27.50
N ALA A 24 7.05 -5.79 -28.49
CA ALA A 24 6.65 -4.39 -28.30
C ALA A 24 5.13 -4.25 -28.04
N GLU A 25 4.28 -5.05 -28.65
CA GLU A 25 2.83 -5.06 -28.43
C GLU A 25 2.49 -5.63 -27.06
N GLU A 26 3.09 -6.78 -26.70
CA GLU A 26 2.91 -7.40 -25.39
C GLU A 26 3.35 -6.47 -24.25
N LEU A 27 4.51 -5.82 -24.40
CA LEU A 27 4.99 -4.85 -23.42
C LEU A 27 4.05 -3.65 -23.29
N LYS A 28 3.51 -3.14 -24.39
CA LYS A 28 2.58 -2.01 -24.38
C LYS A 28 1.29 -2.35 -23.66
N GLU A 29 0.69 -3.50 -23.95
CA GLU A 29 -0.56 -3.96 -23.32
C GLU A 29 -0.35 -4.24 -21.82
N SER A 30 0.70 -4.98 -21.48
CA SER A 30 1.05 -5.28 -20.08
C SER A 30 1.36 -4.03 -19.30
N PHE A 31 2.09 -3.06 -19.88
CA PHE A 31 2.38 -1.78 -19.22
C PHE A 31 1.13 -0.93 -19.03
N LEU A 32 0.23 -0.90 -20.01
CA LEU A 32 -1.03 -0.18 -19.92
C LEU A 32 -1.93 -0.79 -18.85
N ALA A 33 -2.08 -2.10 -18.81
CA ALA A 33 -2.87 -2.83 -17.81
C ALA A 33 -2.31 -2.60 -16.40
N TYR A 34 -0.99 -2.69 -16.24
CA TYR A 34 -0.33 -2.39 -14.96
C TYR A 34 -0.56 -0.94 -14.53
N SER A 35 -0.37 0.03 -15.42
CA SER A 35 -0.55 1.45 -15.14
C SER A 35 -1.99 1.77 -14.72
N LEU A 36 -2.98 1.24 -15.42
CA LEU A 36 -4.40 1.38 -15.05
C LEU A 36 -4.68 0.77 -13.69
N SER A 37 -4.18 -0.42 -13.40
CA SER A 37 -4.33 -1.06 -12.09
C SER A 37 -3.74 -0.22 -10.96
N VAL A 38 -2.55 0.35 -11.16
CA VAL A 38 -1.92 1.23 -10.17
C VAL A 38 -2.73 2.51 -9.96
N ILE A 39 -3.22 3.13 -11.02
CA ILE A 39 -4.01 4.36 -10.91
C ILE A 39 -5.34 4.08 -10.19
N THR A 40 -6.11 3.10 -10.65
CA THR A 40 -7.48 2.85 -10.16
C THR A 40 -7.52 2.21 -8.78
N ALA A 41 -6.62 1.25 -8.51
CA ALA A 41 -6.66 0.46 -7.27
C ALA A 41 -5.66 0.91 -6.20
N ARG A 42 -4.79 1.88 -6.47
CA ARG A 42 -3.73 2.29 -5.54
C ARG A 42 -3.60 3.78 -5.32
N ALA A 43 -3.65 4.59 -6.40
CA ALA A 43 -3.33 6.01 -6.35
C ALA A 43 -4.55 6.88 -6.05
N ILE A 44 -5.73 6.54 -6.57
CA ILE A 44 -6.94 7.33 -6.44
C ILE A 44 -7.65 7.01 -5.12
N PRO A 45 -7.99 8.04 -4.31
CA PRO A 45 -8.84 7.85 -3.13
C PRO A 45 -10.25 7.40 -3.53
N ASP A 46 -10.88 6.60 -2.68
CA ASP A 46 -12.28 6.20 -2.86
C ASP A 46 -13.21 7.41 -2.65
N VAL A 47 -14.17 7.60 -3.54
CA VAL A 47 -15.11 8.74 -3.48
C VAL A 47 -16.01 8.73 -2.23
N ARG A 48 -16.21 7.56 -1.61
CA ARG A 48 -17.09 7.39 -0.45
C ARG A 48 -16.45 7.88 0.86
N ASP A 49 -15.17 7.65 1.06
CA ASP A 49 -14.46 7.91 2.32
C ASP A 49 -13.16 8.70 2.16
N GLY A 50 -12.76 8.99 0.91
CA GLY A 50 -11.52 9.71 0.62
C GLY A 50 -10.25 8.92 0.96
N LEU A 51 -10.33 7.62 1.21
CA LEU A 51 -9.19 6.80 1.58
C LEU A 51 -8.56 6.09 0.38
N LYS A 52 -7.24 6.08 0.36
CA LYS A 52 -6.48 5.15 -0.47
C LYS A 52 -6.50 3.74 0.16
N PRO A 53 -6.34 2.67 -0.62
CA PRO A 53 -6.36 1.30 -0.11
C PRO A 53 -5.40 1.04 1.05
N VAL A 54 -4.19 1.59 1.02
CA VAL A 54 -3.22 1.45 2.12
C VAL A 54 -3.73 2.07 3.42
N GLN A 55 -4.37 3.23 3.35
CA GLN A 55 -4.92 3.93 4.52
C GLN A 55 -6.05 3.12 5.16
N ARG A 56 -6.97 2.60 4.34
CA ARG A 56 -8.06 1.72 4.81
C ARG A 56 -7.53 0.45 5.48
N ARG A 57 -6.48 -0.16 4.92
CA ARG A 57 -5.84 -1.35 5.47
C ARG A 57 -5.16 -1.07 6.82
N ILE A 58 -4.55 0.09 6.98
CA ILE A 58 -3.96 0.52 8.26
C ILE A 58 -5.06 0.68 9.31
N LEU A 59 -6.12 1.43 9.01
CA LEU A 59 -7.22 1.64 9.96
C LEU A 59 -7.89 0.32 10.34
N TYR A 60 -8.12 -0.55 9.37
CA TYR A 60 -8.68 -1.88 9.61
C TYR A 60 -7.76 -2.74 10.48
N SER A 61 -6.45 -2.76 10.21
CA SER A 61 -5.47 -3.48 11.04
C SER A 61 -5.52 -2.98 12.48
N MET A 62 -5.52 -1.65 12.70
CA MET A 62 -5.60 -1.06 14.03
C MET A 62 -6.90 -1.42 14.74
N LEU A 63 -8.03 -1.40 14.05
CA LEU A 63 -9.32 -1.82 14.60
C LEU A 63 -9.29 -3.30 15.03
N ARG A 64 -8.74 -4.19 14.19
CA ARG A 64 -8.59 -5.61 14.48
C ARG A 64 -7.62 -5.89 15.64
N MET A 65 -6.63 -5.05 15.84
CA MET A 65 -5.71 -5.09 16.99
C MET A 65 -6.31 -4.51 18.26
N GLY A 66 -7.54 -3.97 18.22
CA GLY A 66 -8.20 -3.35 19.36
C GLY A 66 -7.58 -2.00 19.77
N ILE A 67 -6.89 -1.32 18.85
CA ILE A 67 -6.27 0.00 19.10
C ILE A 67 -7.35 1.07 18.87
N ARG A 68 -8.06 1.42 19.94
CA ARG A 68 -9.21 2.36 19.94
C ARG A 68 -8.84 3.66 20.64
N PRO A 69 -9.65 4.72 20.53
CA PRO A 69 -9.38 6.02 21.17
C PRO A 69 -9.22 5.95 22.70
N ASP A 70 -9.90 5.00 23.34
CA ASP A 70 -9.94 4.77 24.78
C ASP A 70 -8.86 3.77 25.27
N THR A 71 -8.05 3.24 24.34
CA THR A 71 -6.99 2.27 24.70
C THR A 71 -5.62 2.94 24.75
N PRO A 72 -4.64 2.33 25.41
CA PRO A 72 -3.27 2.81 25.42
C PRO A 72 -2.67 2.86 24.00
N TYR A 73 -1.81 3.83 23.77
CA TYR A 73 -1.05 3.92 22.53
C TYR A 73 -0.24 2.66 22.25
N ARG A 74 -0.03 2.38 20.99
CA ARG A 74 0.77 1.25 20.51
C ARG A 74 1.86 1.73 19.57
N LYS A 75 3.01 1.07 19.62
CA LYS A 75 4.14 1.37 18.71
C LYS A 75 3.69 1.34 17.25
N SER A 76 4.01 2.39 16.50
CA SER A 76 3.69 2.48 15.08
C SER A 76 4.31 1.33 14.29
N ALA A 77 5.51 0.90 14.66
CA ALA A 77 6.18 -0.26 14.05
C ALA A 77 5.34 -1.55 14.14
N ARG A 78 4.57 -1.74 15.23
CA ARG A 78 3.69 -2.90 15.38
C ARG A 78 2.50 -2.83 14.43
N VAL A 79 1.92 -1.66 14.26
CA VAL A 79 0.81 -1.44 13.30
C VAL A 79 1.30 -1.66 11.87
N VAL A 80 2.47 -1.11 11.53
CA VAL A 80 3.10 -1.30 10.21
C VAL A 80 3.35 -2.78 9.93
N GLY A 81 3.93 -3.51 10.89
CA GLY A 81 4.22 -4.94 10.75
C GLY A 81 2.97 -5.80 10.56
N ASP A 82 1.90 -5.55 11.33
CA ASP A 82 0.62 -6.26 11.19
C ASP A 82 -0.05 -5.96 9.84
N THR A 83 -0.05 -4.68 9.44
CA THR A 83 -0.60 -4.26 8.14
C THR A 83 0.15 -4.91 6.98
N MET A 84 1.48 -4.89 7.02
CA MET A 84 2.33 -5.48 5.99
C MET A 84 2.13 -6.99 5.88
N GLY A 85 2.13 -7.67 7.01
CA GLY A 85 2.05 -9.13 7.04
C GLY A 85 0.71 -9.72 6.64
N ARG A 86 -0.40 -8.97 6.83
CA ARG A 86 -1.75 -9.50 6.62
C ARG A 86 -2.50 -8.89 5.44
N TYR A 87 -2.31 -7.58 5.19
CA TYR A 87 -3.21 -6.85 4.30
C TYR A 87 -2.52 -6.13 3.15
N HIS A 88 -1.24 -5.78 3.30
CA HIS A 88 -0.55 -4.94 2.33
C HIS A 88 0.91 -5.40 2.15
N PRO A 89 1.17 -6.39 1.28
CA PRO A 89 2.50 -6.98 1.07
C PRO A 89 3.41 -6.05 0.26
N HIS A 90 3.73 -4.88 0.82
CA HIS A 90 4.61 -3.84 0.26
C HIS A 90 5.58 -3.33 1.33
N GLY A 91 6.51 -2.45 0.95
CA GLY A 91 7.54 -1.94 1.85
C GLY A 91 6.97 -1.23 3.10
N ASP A 92 7.58 -1.48 4.24
CA ASP A 92 7.22 -0.91 5.55
C ASP A 92 7.29 0.63 5.59
N ALA A 93 8.26 1.23 4.90
CA ALA A 93 8.41 2.67 4.79
C ALA A 93 7.16 3.34 4.19
N ALA A 94 6.62 2.80 3.08
CA ALA A 94 5.42 3.33 2.44
C ALA A 94 4.17 3.22 3.32
N ILE A 95 4.07 2.13 4.10
CA ILE A 95 2.98 1.95 5.06
C ILE A 95 3.11 2.94 6.21
N TYR A 96 4.32 3.13 6.73
CA TYR A 96 4.57 4.08 7.81
C TYR A 96 4.31 5.54 7.38
N ASP A 97 4.75 5.92 6.19
CA ASP A 97 4.48 7.26 5.65
C ASP A 97 2.97 7.53 5.53
N ALA A 98 2.20 6.54 5.07
CA ALA A 98 0.75 6.66 5.01
C ALA A 98 0.11 6.78 6.40
N LEU A 99 0.59 6.02 7.38
CA LEU A 99 0.15 6.09 8.77
C LEU A 99 0.46 7.47 9.37
N ALA A 100 1.69 7.95 9.20
CA ALA A 100 2.13 9.24 9.74
C ALA A 100 1.28 10.40 9.19
N ARG A 101 1.06 10.43 7.87
CA ARG A 101 0.22 11.46 7.23
C ARG A 101 -1.21 11.48 7.74
N MET A 102 -1.78 10.36 8.15
CA MET A 102 -3.12 10.31 8.73
C MET A 102 -3.19 10.90 10.15
N GLY A 103 -2.06 11.04 10.83
CA GLY A 103 -1.94 11.67 12.14
C GLY A 103 -1.46 13.13 12.12
N GLN A 104 -1.12 13.66 10.93
CA GLN A 104 -0.58 15.02 10.80
C GLN A 104 -1.70 16.04 10.54
N PRO A 105 -1.95 17.01 11.45
CA PRO A 105 -3.01 18.00 11.29
C PRO A 105 -2.76 18.95 10.11
N PHE A 106 -1.50 19.17 9.73
CA PHE A 106 -1.15 19.97 8.56
C PHE A 106 -1.32 19.24 7.22
N SER A 107 -1.40 17.90 7.25
CA SER A 107 -1.66 17.07 6.06
C SER A 107 -3.13 16.73 5.87
N ARG A 108 -3.92 16.78 6.94
CA ARG A 108 -5.35 16.44 6.93
C ARG A 108 -6.14 17.39 7.83
N GLY A 109 -7.28 17.88 7.32
CA GLY A 109 -8.20 18.69 8.12
C GLY A 109 -8.81 17.95 9.31
N MET A 110 -8.98 16.62 9.19
CA MET A 110 -9.39 15.74 10.29
C MET A 110 -8.45 14.55 10.37
N THR A 111 -7.74 14.41 11.47
CA THR A 111 -6.83 13.31 11.68
C THR A 111 -7.57 12.03 12.03
N LEU A 112 -7.18 10.91 11.43
CA LEU A 112 -7.74 9.58 11.68
C LEU A 112 -6.89 8.79 12.67
N ILE A 113 -5.65 9.19 12.84
CA ILE A 113 -4.68 8.65 13.79
C ILE A 113 -4.42 9.71 14.85
N ASP A 114 -4.47 9.30 16.11
CA ASP A 114 -4.03 10.08 17.27
C ASP A 114 -2.56 9.73 17.52
N PRO A 115 -1.62 10.67 17.24
CA PRO A 115 -0.20 10.40 17.29
C PRO A 115 0.39 10.66 18.69
N GLN A 116 1.41 9.89 19.06
CA GLN A 116 2.25 10.15 20.21
C GLN A 116 3.73 10.07 19.81
N GLY A 117 4.48 11.12 20.11
CA GLY A 117 5.87 11.29 19.69
C GLY A 117 6.00 12.21 18.49
N ASN A 118 7.14 12.17 17.81
CA ASN A 118 7.43 13.04 16.67
C ASN A 118 6.87 12.43 15.37
N PHE A 119 5.74 12.95 14.90
CA PHE A 119 5.12 12.63 13.61
C PHE A 119 5.50 13.60 12.49
N GLY A 120 6.55 14.38 12.71
CA GLY A 120 7.05 15.35 11.73
C GLY A 120 6.37 16.71 11.82
N SER A 121 6.89 17.62 11.05
CA SER A 121 6.37 18.98 10.83
C SER A 121 6.34 19.30 9.34
N LEU A 122 6.11 20.55 8.97
CA LEU A 122 6.19 20.99 7.57
C LEU A 122 7.61 20.86 7.01
N ASP A 123 8.61 21.05 7.88
CA ASP A 123 10.02 21.10 7.50
C ASP A 123 10.79 19.79 7.81
N ASP A 124 10.29 19.00 8.77
CA ASP A 124 10.98 17.82 9.24
C ASP A 124 10.17 16.53 9.03
N PRO A 125 10.81 15.43 8.64
CA PRO A 125 10.16 14.13 8.52
C PRO A 125 9.79 13.56 9.90
N PRO A 126 8.83 12.60 9.97
CA PRO A 126 8.52 11.89 11.20
C PRO A 126 9.73 11.05 11.68
N ALA A 127 9.82 10.88 12.99
CA ALA A 127 10.77 9.93 13.57
C ALA A 127 10.46 8.49 13.14
N ALA A 128 11.45 7.60 13.20
CA ALA A 128 11.25 6.20 12.79
C ALA A 128 10.10 5.54 13.58
N SER A 129 9.39 4.62 12.94
CA SER A 129 8.19 3.96 13.47
C SER A 129 8.37 3.25 14.81
N ARG A 130 9.61 2.88 15.15
CA ARG A 130 9.98 2.28 16.46
C ARG A 130 9.93 3.26 17.62
N TYR A 131 10.03 4.57 17.35
CA TYR A 131 10.03 5.62 18.38
C TYR A 131 8.65 6.27 18.55
N THR A 132 7.78 6.16 17.56
CA THR A 132 6.44 6.76 17.60
C THR A 132 5.39 5.76 18.05
N GLU A 133 4.29 6.29 18.60
CA GLU A 133 3.14 5.51 19.02
C GLU A 133 1.87 6.12 18.45
N CYS A 134 0.82 5.30 18.30
CA CYS A 134 -0.43 5.75 17.71
C CYS A 134 -1.63 4.98 18.24
N ARG A 135 -2.80 5.57 18.06
CA ARG A 135 -4.11 4.94 18.24
C ARG A 135 -5.13 5.56 17.27
N LEU A 136 -6.28 4.92 17.14
CA LEU A 136 -7.37 5.49 16.33
C LEU A 136 -7.98 6.71 17.02
N THR A 137 -8.47 7.66 16.22
CA THR A 137 -9.32 8.74 16.71
C THR A 137 -10.79 8.34 16.73
N ALA A 138 -11.64 9.11 17.41
CA ALA A 138 -13.09 8.93 17.36
C ALA A 138 -13.64 9.07 15.93
N ALA A 139 -13.05 9.96 15.12
CA ALA A 139 -13.41 10.15 13.71
C ALA A 139 -13.15 8.87 12.89
N ALA A 140 -12.01 8.20 13.13
CA ALA A 140 -11.69 6.94 12.44
C ALA A 140 -12.62 5.78 12.85
N MET A 141 -13.20 5.83 14.06
CA MET A 141 -14.16 4.83 14.52
C MET A 141 -15.56 5.03 13.93
N ALA A 142 -15.85 6.23 13.42
CA ALA A 142 -17.13 6.56 12.78
C ALA A 142 -17.17 6.25 11.28
N MET A 143 -16.02 5.87 10.70
CA MET A 143 -15.88 5.47 9.29
C MET A 143 -16.14 3.98 9.10
#